data_856a28f20d993f7a1a22c46689b97dfc
#
_entry.id   856a28f20d993f7a1a22c46689b97dfc
#
_cell.length_a   1.000
_cell.length_b   1.000
_cell.length_c   1.000
_cell.angle_alpha   90.00
_cell.angle_beta   90.00
_cell.angle_gamma   90.00
#
_symmetry.space_group_name_H-M   'P 1'
#
loop_
_entity.id
_entity.type
_entity.pdbx_description
1 polymer ?
#
loop_
_entity_poly.entity_id
_entity_poly.type
_entity_poly.pdbx_seq_one_letter_code
_entity_poly.pdbx_strand_id
1 'polypeptide(L)'
;MAVILGLFAGCASIPLGERESRRAEIDKTAEETINILSEKDADFSAALKDAAGYFAGSASATTVAFIGGAHGIGVLVDLSTGERTYMNINRFDLGAGLGVQKYRGVMLASDREELEDWRQGGYHGVVATDAQAGKSVSTSALRKDGQKTYIVSESGATLSVTARVAKLSVNRDLTNTGLSEFSIPNTGFGIEDGREQAARRTWDHKLPFMAQKVIDLGYDLPLPFGVSVLYTDIDQAQNLDNLQVGFSGGEKEPFDWVAFENARSQTDTWQLLGDMWLLPFLNLFAFVGDIEGDAPMNVLLEGNGMLEQIGIDCRLPGNLVVCRVLQDQIIDLPIESGFSGMNYGVGFNLAGGWKGFFFTLPVSFSWANMDTTNVKGGAVVSASPRLGRLVKLGNAGNLGLYVGASYLDSELTATGSLAIPETDVTIDYTVNQSNVDQWAGILGASWAINGRWSLQAEYNGFFGSRESWIGSVAFRF
;
A
#
# COMPACT_ATOMS: atom_id res chain seq x y z
N MET A 1 15.03 -14.46 12.37
CA MET A 1 14.63 -13.69 11.18
C MET A 1 14.52 -14.53 9.89
N ALA A 2 15.11 -15.71 9.79
CA ALA A 2 15.00 -16.60 8.62
C ALA A 2 13.72 -17.45 8.55
N VAL A 3 12.95 -17.59 9.63
CA VAL A 3 11.72 -18.42 9.70
C VAL A 3 10.48 -17.66 9.18
N ILE A 4 10.49 -16.34 9.19
CA ILE A 4 9.34 -15.52 8.73
C ILE A 4 9.28 -15.42 7.20
N LEU A 5 10.40 -15.59 6.50
CA LEU A 5 10.45 -15.56 5.03
C LEU A 5 9.86 -16.80 4.34
N GLY A 6 9.72 -17.94 5.06
CA GLY A 6 9.14 -19.17 4.52
C GLY A 6 7.60 -19.17 4.41
N LEU A 7 6.90 -18.25 5.08
CA LEU A 7 5.43 -18.18 5.09
C LEU A 7 4.81 -17.49 3.88
N PHE A 8 5.60 -16.83 3.03
CA PHE A 8 5.12 -16.10 1.86
C PHE A 8 5.40 -16.77 0.49
N ALA A 9 5.97 -17.97 0.47
CA ALA A 9 6.32 -18.66 -0.78
C ALA A 9 5.13 -19.30 -1.54
N GLY A 10 3.90 -19.14 -1.07
CA GLY A 10 2.72 -19.81 -1.61
C GLY A 10 1.92 -19.07 -2.70
N CYS A 11 2.37 -17.91 -3.20
CA CYS A 11 1.56 -17.04 -4.07
C CYS A 11 2.23 -16.69 -5.40
N ALA A 12 3.18 -17.44 -5.90
CA ALA A 12 3.67 -17.24 -7.27
C ALA A 12 2.57 -17.66 -8.27
N SER A 13 2.22 -16.79 -9.22
CA SER A 13 1.32 -17.13 -10.32
C SER A 13 1.97 -18.20 -11.20
N ILE A 14 1.17 -19.19 -11.63
CA ILE A 14 1.65 -20.27 -12.51
C ILE A 14 1.71 -19.73 -13.93
N PRO A 15 2.90 -19.74 -14.58
CA PRO A 15 3.05 -19.29 -15.97
C PRO A 15 2.09 -20.01 -16.91
N LEU A 16 1.55 -19.32 -17.91
CA LEU A 16 0.56 -19.88 -18.84
C LEU A 16 1.04 -21.17 -19.52
N GLY A 17 2.32 -21.21 -19.93
CA GLY A 17 2.92 -22.39 -20.57
C GLY A 17 3.07 -23.61 -19.66
N GLU A 18 2.96 -23.45 -18.35
CA GLU A 18 3.11 -24.53 -17.37
C GLU A 18 1.76 -24.99 -16.79
N ARG A 19 0.67 -24.29 -17.07
CA ARG A 19 -0.64 -24.57 -16.47
C ARG A 19 -1.20 -25.92 -16.86
N GLU A 20 -1.05 -26.32 -18.11
CA GLU A 20 -1.56 -27.60 -18.60
C GLU A 20 -0.78 -28.78 -18.00
N SER A 21 0.55 -28.69 -17.99
CA SER A 21 1.39 -29.71 -17.33
C SER A 21 1.12 -29.79 -15.83
N ARG A 22 0.84 -28.66 -15.20
CA ARG A 22 0.53 -28.63 -13.75
C ARG A 22 -0.85 -29.21 -13.45
N ARG A 23 -1.85 -28.97 -14.30
CA ARG A 23 -3.16 -29.65 -14.20
C ARG A 23 -3.00 -31.15 -14.32
N ALA A 24 -2.30 -31.61 -15.35
CA ALA A 24 -2.06 -33.04 -15.56
C ALA A 24 -1.35 -33.71 -14.37
N GLU A 25 -0.40 -33.04 -13.75
CA GLU A 25 0.29 -33.53 -12.53
C GLU A 25 -0.67 -33.63 -11.34
N ILE A 26 -1.53 -32.63 -11.12
CA ILE A 26 -2.52 -32.62 -10.04
C ILE A 26 -3.56 -33.72 -10.26
N ASP A 27 -4.08 -33.83 -11.47
CA ASP A 27 -5.06 -34.85 -11.84
C ASP A 27 -4.51 -36.26 -11.64
N LYS A 28 -3.29 -36.51 -12.08
CA LYS A 28 -2.58 -37.78 -11.87
C LYS A 28 -2.42 -38.08 -10.39
N THR A 29 -2.02 -37.10 -9.58
CA THR A 29 -1.86 -37.25 -8.13
C THR A 29 -3.20 -37.56 -7.46
N ALA A 30 -4.29 -36.94 -7.90
CA ALA A 30 -5.63 -37.19 -7.40
C ALA A 30 -6.09 -38.63 -7.73
N GLU A 31 -5.93 -39.07 -8.98
CA GLU A 31 -6.27 -40.43 -9.41
C GLU A 31 -5.47 -41.52 -8.68
N GLU A 32 -4.16 -41.32 -8.55
CA GLU A 32 -3.31 -42.23 -7.78
C GLU A 32 -3.76 -42.31 -6.30
N THR A 33 -4.15 -41.20 -5.68
CA THR A 33 -4.59 -41.15 -4.29
C THR A 33 -5.92 -41.89 -4.11
N ILE A 34 -6.87 -41.70 -5.00
CA ILE A 34 -8.16 -42.36 -5.02
C ILE A 34 -7.96 -43.89 -5.19
N ASN A 35 -7.08 -44.32 -6.10
CA ASN A 35 -6.78 -45.74 -6.30
C ASN A 35 -6.19 -46.37 -5.04
N ILE A 36 -5.20 -45.74 -4.40
CA ILE A 36 -4.60 -46.21 -3.16
C ILE A 36 -5.65 -46.37 -2.04
N LEU A 37 -6.53 -45.36 -1.89
CA LEU A 37 -7.60 -45.40 -0.88
C LEU A 37 -8.64 -46.45 -1.20
N SER A 38 -9.04 -46.59 -2.45
CA SER A 38 -10.04 -47.57 -2.89
C SER A 38 -9.55 -49.03 -2.70
N GLU A 39 -8.25 -49.27 -2.84
CA GLU A 39 -7.65 -50.58 -2.61
C GLU A 39 -7.51 -50.93 -1.12
N LYS A 40 -7.29 -49.92 -0.25
CA LYS A 40 -6.95 -50.12 1.16
C LYS A 40 -8.09 -49.85 2.12
N ASP A 41 -9.14 -49.15 1.70
CA ASP A 41 -10.27 -48.77 2.55
C ASP A 41 -11.60 -49.02 1.82
N ALA A 42 -12.30 -50.10 2.22
CA ALA A 42 -13.58 -50.47 1.64
C ALA A 42 -14.70 -49.43 1.94
N ASP A 43 -14.63 -48.75 3.09
CA ASP A 43 -15.59 -47.73 3.48
C ASP A 43 -15.42 -46.49 2.59
N PHE A 44 -14.18 -46.18 2.22
CA PHE A 44 -13.91 -45.10 1.25
C PHE A 44 -14.57 -45.39 -0.12
N SER A 45 -14.39 -46.63 -0.62
CA SER A 45 -14.94 -47.03 -1.91
C SER A 45 -16.48 -46.99 -1.94
N ALA A 46 -17.13 -47.30 -0.83
CA ALA A 46 -18.57 -47.17 -0.67
C ALA A 46 -19.00 -45.70 -0.64
N ALA A 47 -18.35 -44.89 0.20
CA ALA A 47 -18.67 -43.47 0.35
C ALA A 47 -18.43 -42.64 -0.92
N LEU A 48 -17.41 -42.98 -1.73
CA LEU A 48 -17.13 -42.33 -3.00
C LEU A 48 -18.24 -42.51 -4.02
N LYS A 49 -18.96 -43.66 -4.01
CA LYS A 49 -20.07 -43.93 -4.92
C LYS A 49 -21.29 -43.06 -4.64
N ASP A 50 -21.48 -42.74 -3.33
CA ASP A 50 -22.63 -41.98 -2.86
C ASP A 50 -22.37 -40.46 -2.80
N ALA A 51 -21.13 -40.04 -3.04
CA ALA A 51 -20.74 -38.61 -3.01
C ALA A 51 -21.20 -37.82 -4.24
N ALA A 52 -21.55 -36.57 -4.06
CA ALA A 52 -21.82 -35.62 -5.15
C ALA A 52 -20.54 -35.23 -5.91
N GLY A 53 -19.42 -35.21 -5.20
CA GLY A 53 -18.10 -34.89 -5.72
C GLY A 53 -17.00 -35.14 -4.70
N TYR A 54 -15.77 -34.95 -5.11
CA TYR A 54 -14.62 -35.07 -4.21
C TYR A 54 -13.58 -33.99 -4.45
N PHE A 55 -12.88 -33.63 -3.38
CA PHE A 55 -11.62 -32.89 -3.47
C PHE A 55 -10.46 -33.84 -3.20
N ALA A 56 -9.46 -33.88 -4.09
CA ALA A 56 -8.23 -34.62 -3.88
C ALA A 56 -7.02 -33.73 -4.11
N GLY A 57 -6.07 -33.78 -3.16
CA GLY A 57 -4.91 -32.90 -3.24
C GLY A 57 -3.71 -33.39 -2.42
N SER A 58 -2.58 -32.75 -2.65
CA SER A 58 -1.34 -32.97 -1.91
C SER A 58 -0.91 -31.71 -1.18
N ALA A 59 -0.34 -31.87 0.03
CA ALA A 59 0.15 -30.77 0.81
C ALA A 59 1.45 -31.13 1.56
N SER A 60 2.27 -30.10 1.77
CA SER A 60 3.45 -30.15 2.62
C SER A 60 3.18 -29.35 3.88
N ALA A 61 3.34 -29.98 5.02
CA ALA A 61 3.16 -29.38 6.34
C ALA A 61 4.50 -29.20 7.04
N THR A 62 4.66 -28.09 7.71
CA THR A 62 5.81 -27.80 8.59
C THR A 62 5.28 -27.31 9.93
N THR A 63 5.75 -27.92 11.02
CA THR A 63 5.40 -27.52 12.39
C THR A 63 6.66 -27.30 13.19
N VAL A 64 6.75 -26.13 13.86
CA VAL A 64 7.89 -25.74 14.70
C VAL A 64 7.36 -25.19 16.02
N ALA A 65 7.70 -25.87 17.11
CA ALA A 65 7.28 -25.53 18.47
C ALA A 65 5.75 -25.49 18.65
N PHE A 66 5.12 -24.33 18.58
CA PHE A 66 3.68 -24.11 18.82
C PHE A 66 2.90 -23.64 17.60
N ILE A 67 3.59 -23.42 16.48
CA ILE A 67 3.01 -22.88 15.24
C ILE A 67 3.41 -23.78 14.06
N GLY A 68 2.44 -24.11 13.23
CA GLY A 68 2.65 -24.83 12.00
C GLY A 68 1.78 -24.33 10.86
N GLY A 69 2.07 -24.81 9.67
CA GLY A 69 1.26 -24.53 8.50
C GLY A 69 1.42 -25.60 7.44
N ALA A 70 0.44 -25.72 6.56
CA ALA A 70 0.58 -26.53 5.36
C ALA A 70 0.10 -25.76 4.14
N HIS A 71 0.82 -25.96 3.04
CA HIS A 71 0.46 -25.47 1.74
C HIS A 71 0.37 -26.63 0.77
N GLY A 72 -0.65 -26.57 -0.09
CA GLY A 72 -0.87 -27.63 -1.04
C GLY A 72 -1.77 -27.18 -2.19
N ILE A 73 -1.99 -28.12 -3.10
CA ILE A 73 -2.84 -27.93 -4.25
C ILE A 73 -3.62 -29.21 -4.54
N GLY A 74 -4.82 -29.09 -5.05
CA GLY A 74 -5.66 -30.22 -5.43
C GLY A 74 -6.70 -29.86 -6.47
N VAL A 75 -7.53 -30.84 -6.78
CA VAL A 75 -8.65 -30.70 -7.70
C VAL A 75 -9.96 -31.14 -7.02
N LEU A 76 -10.98 -30.30 -7.17
CA LEU A 76 -12.36 -30.59 -6.83
C LEU A 76 -13.04 -31.13 -8.09
N VAL A 77 -13.64 -32.29 -8.03
CA VAL A 77 -14.29 -32.96 -9.16
C VAL A 77 -15.77 -33.17 -8.84
N ASP A 78 -16.63 -32.69 -9.70
CA ASP A 78 -18.06 -33.00 -9.69
C ASP A 78 -18.28 -34.35 -10.38
N LEU A 79 -18.76 -35.34 -9.65
CA LEU A 79 -18.95 -36.69 -10.17
C LEU A 79 -20.09 -36.81 -11.18
N SER A 80 -21.02 -35.84 -11.21
CA SER A 80 -22.15 -35.85 -12.14
C SER A 80 -21.81 -35.22 -13.48
N THR A 81 -20.95 -34.21 -13.51
CA THR A 81 -20.59 -33.46 -14.73
C THR A 81 -19.17 -33.74 -15.21
N GLY A 82 -18.28 -34.23 -14.33
CA GLY A 82 -16.86 -34.36 -14.59
C GLY A 82 -16.10 -33.04 -14.55
N GLU A 83 -16.76 -31.95 -14.16
CA GLU A 83 -16.14 -30.62 -14.07
C GLU A 83 -15.06 -30.58 -12.99
N ARG A 84 -13.94 -29.91 -13.30
CA ARG A 84 -12.75 -29.83 -12.45
C ARG A 84 -12.48 -28.39 -12.03
N THR A 85 -12.37 -28.16 -10.72
CA THR A 85 -11.96 -26.87 -10.14
C THR A 85 -10.68 -27.08 -9.35
N TYR A 86 -9.59 -26.44 -9.79
CA TYR A 86 -8.31 -26.54 -9.07
C TYR A 86 -8.28 -25.60 -7.89
N MET A 87 -7.77 -26.06 -6.74
CA MET A 87 -7.84 -25.34 -5.48
C MET A 87 -6.53 -25.39 -4.73
N ASN A 88 -6.21 -24.29 -4.05
CA ASN A 88 -5.11 -24.24 -3.10
C ASN A 88 -5.58 -24.69 -1.72
N ILE A 89 -4.72 -25.41 -1.02
CA ILE A 89 -4.88 -25.81 0.38
C ILE A 89 -4.03 -24.86 1.22
N ASN A 90 -4.64 -24.16 2.17
CA ASN A 90 -3.94 -23.38 3.17
C ASN A 90 -4.39 -23.86 4.55
N ARG A 91 -3.43 -24.25 5.41
CA ARG A 91 -3.71 -24.72 6.75
C ARG A 91 -2.84 -23.98 7.75
N PHE A 92 -3.42 -23.61 8.85
CA PHE A 92 -2.75 -23.06 10.00
C PHE A 92 -2.92 -23.98 11.21
N ASP A 93 -1.83 -24.28 11.89
CA ASP A 93 -1.77 -25.18 13.02
C ASP A 93 -1.36 -24.42 14.29
N LEU A 94 -2.13 -24.59 15.37
CA LEU A 94 -1.80 -24.07 16.71
C LEU A 94 -1.67 -25.25 17.67
N GLY A 95 -0.50 -25.40 18.31
CA GLY A 95 -0.24 -26.45 19.30
C GLY A 95 1.18 -27.00 19.22
N ALA A 96 1.62 -27.71 20.26
CA ALA A 96 2.98 -28.23 20.36
C ALA A 96 3.28 -29.25 19.26
N GLY A 97 4.37 -29.06 18.51
CA GLY A 97 4.80 -30.01 17.50
C GLY A 97 6.13 -29.66 16.84
N LEU A 98 6.77 -30.66 16.27
CA LEU A 98 7.99 -30.55 15.47
C LEU A 98 7.90 -31.54 14.31
N GLY A 99 8.16 -31.06 13.09
CA GLY A 99 8.30 -31.95 11.95
C GLY A 99 7.94 -31.31 10.60
N VAL A 100 8.33 -32.03 9.55
CA VAL A 100 7.92 -31.77 8.17
C VAL A 100 7.27 -33.03 7.63
N GLN A 101 6.10 -32.89 7.02
CA GLN A 101 5.34 -34.03 6.50
C GLN A 101 4.77 -33.68 5.12
N LYS A 102 4.84 -34.66 4.20
CA LYS A 102 4.09 -34.61 2.94
C LYS A 102 2.97 -35.65 2.99
N TYR A 103 1.79 -35.24 2.61
CA TYR A 103 0.62 -36.08 2.56
C TYR A 103 -0.29 -35.76 1.39
N ARG A 104 -1.08 -36.74 1.00
CA ARG A 104 -2.20 -36.58 0.06
C ARG A 104 -3.50 -36.81 0.83
N GLY A 105 -4.55 -36.09 0.44
CA GLY A 105 -5.86 -36.23 1.10
C GLY A 105 -7.00 -36.22 0.12
N VAL A 106 -8.07 -36.91 0.48
CA VAL A 106 -9.35 -36.89 -0.23
C VAL A 106 -10.46 -36.55 0.75
N MET A 107 -11.32 -35.62 0.34
CA MET A 107 -12.56 -35.27 1.03
C MET A 107 -13.72 -35.52 0.08
N LEU A 108 -14.83 -36.02 0.60
CA LEU A 108 -16.03 -36.34 -0.17
C LEU A 108 -17.12 -35.31 0.15
N ALA A 109 -17.69 -34.66 -0.85
CA ALA A 109 -18.88 -33.82 -0.71
C ALA A 109 -20.11 -34.71 -0.71
N SER A 110 -20.90 -34.66 0.38
CA SER A 110 -22.06 -35.51 0.58
C SER A 110 -23.23 -35.18 -0.36
N ASP A 111 -23.37 -33.91 -0.69
CA ASP A 111 -24.44 -33.42 -1.54
C ASP A 111 -23.98 -32.27 -2.46
N ARG A 112 -24.88 -31.79 -3.30
CA ARG A 112 -24.58 -30.78 -4.29
C ARG A 112 -24.40 -29.38 -3.70
N GLU A 113 -25.06 -29.06 -2.61
CA GLU A 113 -24.94 -27.78 -1.92
C GLU A 113 -23.53 -27.65 -1.32
N GLU A 114 -23.06 -28.69 -0.67
CA GLU A 114 -21.70 -28.76 -0.12
C GLU A 114 -20.63 -28.67 -1.24
N LEU A 115 -20.82 -29.38 -2.34
CA LEU A 115 -19.90 -29.33 -3.48
C LEU A 115 -19.80 -27.91 -4.07
N GLU A 116 -20.93 -27.20 -4.19
CA GLU A 116 -20.97 -25.85 -4.72
C GLU A 116 -20.36 -24.82 -3.75
N ASP A 117 -20.59 -25.00 -2.45
CA ASP A 117 -19.94 -24.18 -1.41
C ASP A 117 -18.40 -24.31 -1.51
N TRP A 118 -17.90 -25.56 -1.66
CA TRP A 118 -16.46 -25.75 -1.85
C TRP A 118 -15.95 -25.14 -3.14
N ARG A 119 -16.71 -25.22 -4.23
CA ARG A 119 -16.35 -24.62 -5.53
C ARG A 119 -16.19 -23.11 -5.42
N GLN A 120 -16.94 -22.47 -4.55
CA GLN A 120 -16.84 -21.03 -4.26
C GLN A 120 -15.75 -20.68 -3.24
N GLY A 121 -15.06 -21.67 -2.68
CA GLY A 121 -14.02 -21.49 -1.66
C GLY A 121 -14.55 -21.36 -0.23
N GLY A 122 -15.79 -21.80 0.01
CA GLY A 122 -16.47 -21.74 1.30
C GLY A 122 -15.96 -22.77 2.33
N TYR A 123 -15.14 -23.75 1.92
CA TYR A 123 -14.67 -24.76 2.84
C TYR A 123 -13.76 -24.22 3.94
N HIS A 124 -14.19 -24.40 5.18
CA HIS A 124 -13.40 -24.17 6.38
C HIS A 124 -13.52 -25.38 7.31
N GLY A 125 -12.45 -26.15 7.44
CA GLY A 125 -12.41 -27.35 8.31
C GLY A 125 -11.53 -27.16 9.52
N VAL A 126 -11.94 -27.72 10.66
CA VAL A 126 -11.13 -27.83 11.87
C VAL A 126 -10.78 -29.32 12.06
N VAL A 127 -9.49 -29.63 12.11
CA VAL A 127 -9.01 -31.02 12.31
C VAL A 127 -8.18 -31.05 13.58
N ALA A 128 -8.53 -31.93 14.52
CA ALA A 128 -7.69 -32.30 15.66
C ALA A 128 -6.89 -33.56 15.32
N THR A 129 -5.62 -33.65 15.74
CA THR A 129 -4.78 -34.77 15.28
C THR A 129 -3.85 -35.38 16.27
N ASP A 130 -3.46 -36.56 15.86
CA ASP A 130 -2.61 -37.51 16.55
C ASP A 130 -1.19 -37.56 15.96
N ALA A 131 -0.28 -38.25 16.66
CA ALA A 131 1.08 -38.51 16.21
C ALA A 131 1.10 -39.51 15.05
N GLN A 132 1.80 -39.15 13.96
CA GLN A 132 2.02 -40.04 12.82
C GLN A 132 3.50 -40.08 12.44
N ALA A 133 3.98 -41.28 12.12
CA ALA A 133 5.33 -41.51 11.60
C ALA A 133 5.31 -42.50 10.44
N GLY A 134 6.02 -42.18 9.35
CA GLY A 134 6.21 -43.04 8.19
C GLY A 134 5.07 -43.01 7.16
N LYS A 135 5.09 -43.95 6.22
CA LYS A 135 4.03 -44.13 5.21
C LYS A 135 2.85 -44.85 5.82
N SER A 136 1.73 -44.18 5.99
CA SER A 136 0.51 -44.76 6.51
C SER A 136 -0.72 -44.28 5.76
N VAL A 137 -1.74 -45.12 5.70
CA VAL A 137 -3.10 -44.73 5.32
C VAL A 137 -3.89 -44.56 6.59
N SER A 138 -4.44 -43.40 6.82
CA SER A 138 -5.29 -43.16 7.99
C SER A 138 -6.57 -42.44 7.57
N THR A 139 -7.66 -42.84 8.19
CA THR A 139 -8.94 -42.12 8.09
C THR A 139 -9.06 -41.28 9.33
N SER A 140 -9.02 -39.96 9.17
CA SER A 140 -9.34 -39.05 10.28
C SER A 140 -10.74 -38.51 10.09
N ALA A 141 -11.67 -38.99 10.92
CA ALA A 141 -13.01 -38.44 11.01
C ALA A 141 -12.96 -37.29 12.01
N LEU A 142 -12.90 -36.05 11.54
CA LEU A 142 -13.05 -34.91 12.44
C LEU A 142 -13.53 -33.68 11.71
N ARG A 143 -14.85 -33.56 11.63
CA ARG A 143 -15.53 -32.28 11.41
C ARG A 143 -16.67 -32.14 12.40
N LYS A 144 -17.06 -30.92 12.64
CA LYS A 144 -18.25 -30.54 13.40
C LYS A 144 -19.52 -31.17 12.83
N ASP A 145 -19.50 -31.61 11.56
CA ASP A 145 -20.63 -32.16 10.79
C ASP A 145 -20.44 -33.62 10.35
N GLY A 146 -19.47 -34.37 10.93
CA GLY A 146 -19.29 -35.81 10.64
C GLY A 146 -18.56 -36.14 9.32
N GLN A 147 -18.09 -35.16 8.59
CA GLN A 147 -17.40 -35.38 7.31
C GLN A 147 -16.03 -36.04 7.48
N LYS A 148 -15.75 -37.07 6.67
CA LYS A 148 -14.51 -37.82 6.72
C LYS A 148 -13.46 -37.28 5.77
N THR A 149 -12.23 -37.11 6.27
CA THR A 149 -11.05 -36.80 5.45
C THR A 149 -10.16 -38.06 5.44
N TYR A 150 -9.84 -38.53 4.23
CA TYR A 150 -8.98 -39.67 4.01
C TYR A 150 -7.56 -39.20 3.70
N ILE A 151 -6.55 -39.69 4.42
CA ILE A 151 -5.17 -39.21 4.30
C ILE A 151 -4.22 -40.35 3.99
N VAL A 152 -3.36 -40.14 3.00
CA VAL A 152 -2.21 -40.98 2.67
C VAL A 152 -0.94 -40.23 3.00
N SER A 153 -0.22 -40.62 4.03
CA SER A 153 1.08 -40.05 4.37
C SER A 153 2.16 -40.59 3.43
N GLU A 154 2.90 -39.70 2.78
CA GLU A 154 3.97 -40.09 1.85
C GLU A 154 5.34 -40.17 2.51
N SER A 155 5.68 -39.17 3.31
CA SER A 155 6.99 -39.08 3.95
C SER A 155 6.97 -38.11 5.13
N GLY A 156 7.89 -38.28 6.06
CA GLY A 156 8.09 -37.43 7.21
C GLY A 156 7.57 -38.04 8.52
N ALA A 157 7.84 -37.34 9.60
CA ALA A 157 7.34 -37.68 10.94
C ALA A 157 6.83 -36.38 11.59
N THR A 158 5.68 -36.50 12.25
CA THR A 158 5.12 -35.39 13.03
C THR A 158 4.66 -35.91 14.37
N LEU A 159 5.06 -35.23 15.44
CA LEU A 159 4.49 -35.39 16.76
C LEU A 159 3.80 -34.08 17.10
N SER A 160 2.48 -34.03 17.09
CA SER A 160 1.75 -32.81 17.38
C SER A 160 0.40 -33.07 18.02
N VAL A 161 0.08 -32.27 19.03
CA VAL A 161 -1.27 -32.09 19.56
C VAL A 161 -1.69 -30.68 19.18
N THR A 162 -2.41 -30.54 18.07
CA THR A 162 -2.68 -29.24 17.47
C THR A 162 -4.14 -29.10 17.08
N ALA A 163 -4.68 -27.90 17.31
CA ALA A 163 -5.90 -27.45 16.63
C ALA A 163 -5.50 -26.93 15.25
N ARG A 164 -6.16 -27.38 14.19
CA ARG A 164 -5.83 -27.08 12.80
C ARG A 164 -7.03 -26.47 12.10
N VAL A 165 -6.81 -25.36 11.43
CA VAL A 165 -7.80 -24.72 10.57
C VAL A 165 -7.32 -24.86 9.12
N ALA A 166 -8.07 -25.57 8.31
CA ALA A 166 -7.81 -25.71 6.87
C ALA A 166 -8.81 -24.90 6.08
N LYS A 167 -8.33 -24.22 5.05
CA LYS A 167 -9.14 -23.46 4.07
C LYS A 167 -8.78 -23.89 2.66
N LEU A 168 -9.80 -24.23 1.87
CA LEU A 168 -9.67 -24.36 0.42
C LEU A 168 -9.97 -23.02 -0.24
N SER A 169 -9.22 -22.69 -1.27
CA SER A 169 -9.46 -21.50 -2.09
C SER A 169 -9.21 -21.83 -3.57
N VAL A 170 -10.06 -21.33 -4.45
CA VAL A 170 -9.95 -21.60 -5.88
C VAL A 170 -8.61 -21.09 -6.42
N ASN A 171 -7.87 -22.00 -7.08
CA ASN A 171 -6.69 -21.62 -7.86
C ASN A 171 -7.13 -21.17 -9.24
N ARG A 172 -7.25 -19.87 -9.43
CA ARG A 172 -7.74 -19.26 -10.66
C ARG A 172 -6.81 -19.47 -11.85
N ASP A 173 -5.51 -19.66 -11.61
CA ASP A 173 -4.53 -19.92 -12.67
C ASP A 173 -4.72 -21.28 -13.34
N LEU A 174 -5.19 -22.25 -12.57
CA LEU A 174 -5.42 -23.62 -13.02
C LEU A 174 -6.89 -23.93 -13.33
N THR A 175 -7.83 -23.26 -12.68
CA THR A 175 -9.25 -23.39 -13.00
C THR A 175 -9.53 -22.53 -14.22
N ASN A 176 -10.12 -23.07 -15.26
CA ASN A 176 -10.34 -22.40 -16.56
C ASN A 176 -11.39 -21.27 -16.55
N THR A 177 -11.58 -20.63 -15.46
CA THR A 177 -12.34 -19.41 -15.32
C THR A 177 -11.42 -18.24 -15.65
N GLY A 178 -11.19 -17.98 -16.93
CA GLY A 178 -10.57 -16.79 -17.51
C GLY A 178 -9.61 -16.01 -16.62
N LEU A 179 -8.38 -15.86 -17.06
CA LEU A 179 -7.38 -14.81 -16.79
C LEU A 179 -7.46 -14.09 -15.42
N SER A 180 -6.41 -14.19 -14.65
CA SER A 180 -6.20 -13.47 -13.38
C SER A 180 -6.41 -11.96 -13.55
N GLU A 181 -7.30 -11.38 -12.76
CA GLU A 181 -7.56 -9.93 -12.72
C GLU A 181 -6.35 -9.19 -12.18
N PHE A 182 -5.60 -8.55 -13.06
CA PHE A 182 -4.67 -7.49 -12.71
C PHE A 182 -5.37 -6.15 -12.93
N SER A 183 -5.52 -5.38 -11.90
CA SER A 183 -6.05 -4.02 -11.98
C SER A 183 -4.99 -3.05 -11.55
N ILE A 184 -4.68 -2.08 -12.39
CA ILE A 184 -3.84 -0.96 -12.04
C ILE A 184 -4.78 0.16 -11.58
N PRO A 185 -4.84 0.49 -10.29
CA PRO A 185 -5.61 1.64 -9.87
C PRO A 185 -4.70 2.83 -9.85
N ASN A 186 -5.05 3.76 -10.60
CA ASN A 186 -4.75 5.14 -10.37
C ASN A 186 -5.79 5.96 -11.11
N THR A 187 -6.26 7.02 -10.48
CA THR A 187 -6.98 8.09 -11.13
C THR A 187 -7.67 7.69 -12.44
N GLY A 188 -8.86 7.15 -12.36
CA GLY A 188 -9.73 7.05 -13.53
C GLY A 188 -9.91 5.69 -14.20
N PHE A 189 -9.79 4.57 -13.48
CA PHE A 189 -10.02 3.27 -14.10
C PHE A 189 -11.37 2.66 -13.74
N GLY A 190 -12.28 2.66 -14.73
CA GLY A 190 -13.37 1.72 -14.79
C GLY A 190 -12.85 0.40 -15.38
N ILE A 191 -12.87 -0.67 -14.60
CA ILE A 191 -12.70 -2.02 -15.14
C ILE A 191 -14.08 -2.47 -15.53
N GLU A 192 -14.40 -2.41 -16.82
CA GLU A 192 -15.55 -3.16 -17.34
C GLU A 192 -15.22 -4.65 -17.28
N ASP A 193 -16.20 -5.44 -16.83
CA ASP A 193 -16.09 -6.90 -16.79
C ASP A 193 -16.06 -7.44 -18.24
N GLY A 194 -14.85 -7.51 -18.79
CA GLY A 194 -14.61 -7.91 -20.18
C GLY A 194 -14.53 -9.43 -20.42
N ARG A 195 -15.07 -10.24 -19.50
CA ARG A 195 -14.89 -11.70 -19.52
C ARG A 195 -15.40 -12.41 -20.77
N GLU A 196 -16.38 -11.85 -21.48
CA GLU A 196 -16.88 -12.44 -22.73
C GLU A 196 -16.21 -11.89 -24.01
N GLN A 197 -15.46 -10.78 -23.93
CA GLN A 197 -14.84 -10.12 -25.08
C GLN A 197 -13.31 -10.07 -25.06
N ALA A 198 -12.64 -10.55 -24.02
CA ALA A 198 -11.18 -10.43 -23.85
C ALA A 198 -10.36 -11.10 -24.96
N ALA A 199 -10.90 -12.09 -25.66
CA ALA A 199 -10.19 -12.83 -26.71
C ALA A 199 -9.95 -12.04 -28.02
N ARG A 200 -10.45 -10.79 -28.16
CA ARG A 200 -10.34 -10.01 -29.40
C ARG A 200 -10.13 -8.50 -29.19
N ARG A 201 -9.78 -8.05 -28.00
CA ARG A 201 -9.50 -6.62 -27.78
C ARG A 201 -8.15 -6.25 -28.39
N THR A 202 -8.15 -5.34 -29.33
CA THR A 202 -6.94 -4.69 -29.86
C THR A 202 -6.75 -3.35 -29.16
N TRP A 203 -5.52 -3.06 -28.73
CA TRP A 203 -5.19 -1.75 -28.19
C TRP A 203 -4.92 -0.77 -29.35
N ASP A 204 -5.77 0.23 -29.50
CA ASP A 204 -5.74 1.15 -30.63
C ASP A 204 -4.85 2.39 -30.39
N HIS A 205 -4.20 2.49 -29.23
CA HIS A 205 -3.33 3.60 -28.88
C HIS A 205 -1.84 3.21 -28.98
N LYS A 206 -0.98 4.20 -29.23
CA LYS A 206 0.47 4.00 -29.26
C LYS A 206 1.09 3.77 -27.88
N LEU A 207 0.46 4.28 -26.83
CA LEU A 207 0.85 4.16 -25.44
C LEU A 207 -0.26 3.46 -24.63
N PRO A 208 0.09 2.84 -23.49
CA PRO A 208 1.44 2.54 -23.02
C PRO A 208 2.17 1.53 -23.90
N PHE A 209 3.49 1.58 -23.96
CA PHE A 209 4.25 0.55 -24.64
C PHE A 209 3.97 -0.82 -24.03
N MET A 210 3.93 -1.88 -24.85
CA MET A 210 3.60 -3.24 -24.43
C MET A 210 2.14 -3.44 -23.99
N ALA A 211 1.24 -2.47 -24.24
CA ALA A 211 -0.16 -2.54 -23.85
C ALA A 211 -0.86 -3.82 -24.38
N GLN A 212 -0.68 -4.16 -25.66
CA GLN A 212 -1.28 -5.35 -26.25
C GLN A 212 -0.92 -6.63 -25.49
N LYS A 213 0.34 -6.77 -25.06
CA LYS A 213 0.76 -7.95 -24.28
C LYS A 213 0.01 -8.07 -22.95
N VAL A 214 -0.30 -6.93 -22.33
CA VAL A 214 -1.02 -6.89 -21.05
C VAL A 214 -2.51 -7.18 -21.26
N ILE A 215 -3.09 -6.66 -22.36
CA ILE A 215 -4.47 -6.96 -22.76
C ILE A 215 -4.63 -8.43 -23.16
N ASP A 216 -3.67 -9.00 -23.86
CA ASP A 216 -3.66 -10.43 -24.21
C ASP A 216 -3.58 -11.33 -22.95
N LEU A 217 -3.06 -10.81 -21.84
CA LEU A 217 -3.08 -11.44 -20.53
C LEU A 217 -4.41 -11.25 -19.78
N GLY A 218 -5.37 -10.51 -20.37
CA GLY A 218 -6.70 -10.27 -19.78
C GLY A 218 -6.80 -9.08 -18.84
N TYR A 219 -5.83 -8.17 -18.89
CA TYR A 219 -5.85 -6.96 -18.07
C TYR A 219 -6.43 -5.77 -18.81
N ASP A 220 -7.18 -4.94 -18.10
CA ASP A 220 -7.61 -3.65 -18.61
C ASP A 220 -6.54 -2.59 -18.31
N LEU A 221 -6.29 -1.75 -19.32
CA LEU A 221 -5.35 -0.63 -19.18
C LEU A 221 -6.10 0.70 -19.24
N PRO A 222 -5.55 1.72 -18.57
CA PRO A 222 -6.06 3.07 -18.66
C PRO A 222 -5.85 3.68 -20.04
N LEU A 223 -6.68 4.64 -20.38
CA LEU A 223 -6.40 5.52 -21.50
C LEU A 223 -5.05 6.25 -21.26
N PRO A 224 -4.26 6.44 -22.32
CA PRO A 224 -2.85 6.79 -22.17
C PRO A 224 -2.57 8.15 -21.55
N PHE A 225 -3.43 9.13 -21.77
CA PHE A 225 -3.24 10.50 -21.30
C PHE A 225 -4.29 10.89 -20.27
N GLY A 226 -3.91 11.74 -19.33
CA GLY A 226 -4.79 12.27 -18.30
C GLY A 226 -4.52 13.73 -18.00
N VAL A 227 -5.57 14.41 -17.57
CA VAL A 227 -5.52 15.74 -16.97
C VAL A 227 -6.31 15.71 -15.68
N SER A 228 -5.74 16.30 -14.62
CA SER A 228 -6.36 16.31 -13.30
C SER A 228 -6.26 17.69 -12.67
N VAL A 229 -7.28 18.05 -11.90
CA VAL A 229 -7.24 19.17 -10.98
C VAL A 229 -7.16 18.60 -9.57
N LEU A 230 -6.17 19.07 -8.80
CA LEU A 230 -5.93 18.70 -7.43
C LEU A 230 -6.12 19.92 -6.53
N TYR A 231 -6.74 19.70 -5.38
CA TYR A 231 -6.73 20.61 -4.24
C TYR A 231 -6.05 19.92 -3.08
N THR A 232 -5.17 20.64 -2.40
CA THR A 232 -4.47 20.12 -1.22
C THR A 232 -4.45 21.21 -0.15
N ASP A 233 -4.88 20.83 1.06
CA ASP A 233 -4.78 21.59 2.30
C ASP A 233 -3.78 20.88 3.18
N ILE A 234 -2.71 21.56 3.63
CA ILE A 234 -1.63 20.99 4.44
C ILE A 234 -1.39 21.87 5.65
N ASP A 235 -1.38 21.27 6.84
CA ASP A 235 -0.87 21.86 8.08
C ASP A 235 0.33 21.03 8.56
N GLN A 236 1.52 21.62 8.57
CA GLN A 236 2.79 20.96 8.83
C GLN A 236 3.62 21.73 9.84
N ALA A 237 4.08 21.07 10.93
CA ALA A 237 5.06 21.66 11.83
C ALA A 237 6.44 21.80 11.18
N GLN A 238 7.09 22.90 11.40
CA GLN A 238 8.36 23.29 10.81
C GLN A 238 9.43 23.52 11.86
N ASN A 239 10.67 23.16 11.54
CA ASN A 239 11.86 23.62 12.24
C ASN A 239 12.43 24.81 11.49
N LEU A 240 12.66 25.90 12.20
CA LEU A 240 13.34 27.08 11.69
C LEU A 240 14.65 27.25 12.47
N ASP A 241 15.77 27.36 11.77
CA ASP A 241 17.08 27.50 12.37
C ASP A 241 18.00 28.41 11.54
N ASN A 242 19.20 28.70 12.10
CA ASN A 242 20.25 29.48 11.45
C ASN A 242 19.75 30.84 10.93
N LEU A 243 19.04 31.59 11.79
CA LEU A 243 18.61 32.92 11.44
C LEU A 243 19.84 33.85 11.31
N GLN A 244 19.96 34.47 10.13
CA GLN A 244 20.96 35.50 9.87
C GLN A 244 20.23 36.79 9.47
N VAL A 245 20.65 37.90 10.02
CA VAL A 245 20.01 39.20 9.79
C VAL A 245 21.06 40.23 9.41
N GLY A 246 20.76 41.03 8.38
CA GLY A 246 21.53 42.19 7.95
C GLY A 246 20.63 43.43 7.82
N PHE A 247 21.20 44.59 7.75
CA PHE A 247 20.46 45.83 7.62
C PHE A 247 20.87 46.57 6.34
N SER A 248 19.85 46.99 5.56
CA SER A 248 20.01 47.80 4.35
C SER A 248 21.06 47.26 3.36
N GLY A 249 21.05 45.96 3.10
CA GLY A 249 22.00 45.29 2.21
C GLY A 249 23.40 45.05 2.80
N GLY A 250 23.59 45.27 4.10
CA GLY A 250 24.82 44.95 4.82
C GLY A 250 25.08 43.45 4.98
N GLU A 251 26.24 43.11 5.55
CA GLU A 251 26.61 41.75 5.82
C GLU A 251 25.63 41.14 6.85
N LYS A 252 25.20 39.91 6.63
CA LYS A 252 24.27 39.21 7.53
C LYS A 252 25.05 38.51 8.64
N GLU A 253 24.65 38.76 9.87
CA GLU A 253 25.23 38.13 11.06
C GLU A 253 24.25 37.11 11.67
N PRO A 254 24.73 36.04 12.30
CA PRO A 254 23.90 35.08 13.00
C PRO A 254 23.25 35.71 14.26
N PHE A 255 21.96 35.39 14.47
CA PHE A 255 21.17 35.84 15.61
C PHE A 255 20.83 34.62 16.48
N ASP A 256 21.84 34.05 17.16
CA ASP A 256 21.74 32.81 17.93
C ASP A 256 20.84 32.94 19.17
N TRP A 257 20.52 34.17 19.59
CA TRP A 257 19.62 34.48 20.70
C TRP A 257 18.13 34.58 20.25
N VAL A 258 17.85 34.28 19.02
CA VAL A 258 16.50 34.15 18.48
C VAL A 258 16.18 32.69 18.25
N ALA A 259 15.16 32.19 18.94
CA ALA A 259 14.64 30.84 18.74
C ALA A 259 13.22 30.90 18.18
N PHE A 260 12.82 29.86 17.49
CA PHE A 260 11.48 29.70 16.95
C PHE A 260 10.78 28.53 17.61
N GLU A 261 9.57 28.74 18.09
CA GLU A 261 8.73 27.69 18.66
C GLU A 261 7.37 27.66 17.96
N ASN A 262 6.75 26.47 17.98
CA ASN A 262 5.42 26.22 17.39
C ASN A 262 5.28 26.69 15.92
N ALA A 263 6.39 26.72 15.19
CA ALA A 263 6.35 27.11 13.79
C ALA A 263 5.57 26.07 12.97
N ARG A 264 4.59 26.54 12.21
CA ARG A 264 3.77 25.71 11.31
C ARG A 264 3.70 26.37 9.93
N SER A 265 3.42 25.58 8.92
CA SER A 265 3.05 26.04 7.59
C SER A 265 1.65 25.53 7.29
N GLN A 266 0.70 26.40 7.16
CA GLN A 266 -0.67 26.11 6.75
C GLN A 266 -0.81 26.54 5.30
N THR A 267 -1.04 25.58 4.40
CA THR A 267 -0.85 25.80 2.96
C THR A 267 -2.01 25.20 2.18
N ASP A 268 -2.63 26.03 1.36
CA ASP A 268 -3.62 25.64 0.37
C ASP A 268 -3.01 25.67 -1.03
N THR A 269 -3.26 24.63 -1.84
CA THR A 269 -2.79 24.59 -3.22
C THR A 269 -3.87 24.09 -4.18
N TRP A 270 -3.94 24.74 -5.34
CA TRP A 270 -4.67 24.28 -6.50
C TRP A 270 -3.69 23.93 -7.62
N GLN A 271 -3.73 22.70 -8.10
CA GLN A 271 -2.77 22.24 -9.11
C GLN A 271 -3.48 21.65 -10.33
N LEU A 272 -2.95 21.99 -11.50
CA LEU A 272 -3.27 21.33 -12.76
C LEU A 272 -2.16 20.32 -13.05
N LEU A 273 -2.53 19.06 -13.22
CA LEU A 273 -1.61 17.96 -13.48
C LEU A 273 -1.94 17.33 -14.85
N GLY A 274 -0.91 17.13 -15.66
CA GLY A 274 -0.95 16.34 -16.89
C GLY A 274 -0.15 15.06 -16.71
N ASP A 275 -0.70 13.92 -17.15
CA ASP A 275 -0.03 12.63 -17.02
C ASP A 275 -0.10 11.77 -18.28
N MET A 276 0.85 10.83 -18.40
CA MET A 276 0.84 9.81 -19.45
C MET A 276 1.35 8.47 -18.96
N TRP A 277 0.69 7.41 -19.38
CA TRP A 277 1.18 6.04 -19.17
C TRP A 277 2.23 5.69 -20.21
N LEU A 278 3.49 5.60 -19.79
CA LEU A 278 4.59 5.21 -20.65
C LEU A 278 4.66 3.68 -20.78
N LEU A 279 4.50 2.98 -19.66
CA LEU A 279 4.42 1.52 -19.56
C LEU A 279 3.16 1.14 -18.77
N PRO A 280 2.66 -0.08 -18.87
CA PRO A 280 1.47 -0.50 -18.11
C PRO A 280 1.55 -0.32 -16.60
N PHE A 281 2.75 -0.20 -16.04
CA PHE A 281 3.03 -0.02 -14.62
C PHE A 281 3.70 1.31 -14.30
N LEU A 282 4.00 2.15 -15.30
CA LEU A 282 4.72 3.42 -15.14
C LEU A 282 3.94 4.56 -15.79
N ASN A 283 3.46 5.47 -14.96
CA ASN A 283 2.85 6.72 -15.36
C ASN A 283 3.82 7.88 -15.05
N LEU A 284 4.00 8.80 -16.00
CA LEU A 284 4.78 10.02 -15.83
C LEU A 284 3.82 11.19 -15.73
N PHE A 285 4.12 12.16 -14.87
CA PHE A 285 3.28 13.35 -14.70
C PHE A 285 4.11 14.61 -14.48
N ALA A 286 3.49 15.73 -14.81
CA ALA A 286 3.97 17.07 -14.47
C ALA A 286 2.79 17.92 -13.99
N PHE A 287 3.06 18.86 -13.11
CA PHE A 287 2.04 19.74 -12.57
C PHE A 287 2.55 21.17 -12.39
N VAL A 288 1.60 22.09 -12.37
CA VAL A 288 1.77 23.49 -12.01
C VAL A 288 0.56 23.92 -11.19
N GLY A 289 0.78 24.76 -10.21
CA GLY A 289 -0.30 25.21 -9.33
C GLY A 289 0.00 26.50 -8.61
N ASP A 290 -1.03 27.00 -8.01
CA ASP A 290 -1.01 28.15 -7.12
C ASP A 290 -0.82 27.67 -5.68
N ILE A 291 -0.06 28.39 -4.87
CA ILE A 291 0.21 28.12 -3.47
C ILE A 291 -0.06 29.37 -2.65
N GLU A 292 -0.88 29.25 -1.64
CA GLU A 292 -1.18 30.31 -0.70
C GLU A 292 -1.16 29.70 0.72
N GLY A 293 -0.72 30.50 1.71
CA GLY A 293 -0.73 29.99 3.07
C GLY A 293 -0.22 30.99 4.09
N ASP A 294 -0.26 30.54 5.33
CA ASP A 294 0.17 31.25 6.51
C ASP A 294 1.24 30.44 7.30
N ALA A 295 2.16 31.14 7.89
CA ALA A 295 3.24 30.60 8.73
C ALA A 295 3.15 31.17 10.14
N PRO A 296 2.24 30.69 11.00
CA PRO A 296 2.22 31.09 12.41
C PRO A 296 3.42 30.52 13.15
N MET A 297 4.06 31.34 13.99
CA MET A 297 5.19 30.95 14.83
C MET A 297 5.33 31.85 16.05
N ASN A 298 5.99 31.34 17.08
CA ASN A 298 6.45 32.12 18.21
C ASN A 298 7.94 32.41 18.05
N VAL A 299 8.31 33.66 18.05
CA VAL A 299 9.71 34.13 18.05
C VAL A 299 10.12 34.44 19.49
N LEU A 300 11.05 33.67 20.01
CA LEU A 300 11.59 33.85 21.34
C LEU A 300 12.89 34.63 21.26
N LEU A 301 12.94 35.76 21.91
CA LEU A 301 14.14 36.63 22.02
C LEU A 301 14.76 36.48 23.38
N GLU A 302 15.99 35.97 23.44
CA GLU A 302 16.77 35.87 24.68
C GLU A 302 17.49 37.18 24.97
N GLY A 303 17.07 37.86 26.02
CA GLY A 303 17.57 39.19 26.35
C GLY A 303 19.05 39.27 26.69
N ASN A 304 19.64 38.22 27.26
CA ASN A 304 21.09 38.19 27.57
C ASN A 304 21.90 38.12 26.26
N GLY A 305 21.55 37.26 25.32
CA GLY A 305 22.21 37.16 24.01
C GLY A 305 22.06 38.45 23.20
N MET A 306 20.89 39.10 23.27
CA MET A 306 20.64 40.38 22.64
C MET A 306 21.58 41.48 23.21
N LEU A 307 21.69 41.56 24.56
CA LEU A 307 22.58 42.52 25.22
C LEU A 307 24.06 42.32 24.88
N GLU A 308 24.48 41.06 24.77
CA GLU A 308 25.85 40.70 24.39
C GLU A 308 26.15 41.13 22.95
N GLN A 309 25.27 40.84 22.00
CA GLN A 309 25.45 41.16 20.58
C GLN A 309 25.50 42.67 20.32
N ILE A 310 24.70 43.46 21.03
CA ILE A 310 24.72 44.93 20.91
C ILE A 310 25.81 45.61 21.80
N GLY A 311 26.60 44.79 22.51
CA GLY A 311 27.75 45.29 23.32
C GLY A 311 27.35 46.06 24.58
N ILE A 312 26.18 45.81 25.16
CA ILE A 312 25.70 46.44 26.37
C ILE A 312 26.22 45.69 27.61
N ASP A 313 27.16 46.30 28.34
CA ASP A 313 27.62 45.78 29.63
C ASP A 313 26.73 46.30 30.77
N CYS A 314 26.03 45.36 31.42
CA CYS A 314 25.11 45.62 32.52
C CYS A 314 25.79 46.04 33.83
N ARG A 315 27.12 46.03 33.92
CA ARG A 315 27.89 46.55 35.05
C ARG A 315 28.02 48.06 35.03
N LEU A 316 27.78 48.68 33.89
CA LEU A 316 27.88 50.13 33.72
C LEU A 316 26.59 50.83 34.18
N PRO A 317 26.69 51.87 35.06
CA PRO A 317 25.50 52.53 35.61
C PRO A 317 24.56 53.14 34.59
N GLY A 318 25.05 53.56 33.40
CA GLY A 318 24.26 54.08 32.28
C GLY A 318 23.34 53.06 31.63
N ASN A 319 23.63 51.78 31.74
CA ASN A 319 22.94 50.67 31.08
C ASN A 319 21.86 50.00 31.95
N LEU A 320 21.75 50.39 33.22
CA LEU A 320 20.88 49.75 34.22
C LEU A 320 19.40 49.67 33.82
N VAL A 321 18.90 50.62 33.07
CA VAL A 321 17.48 50.63 32.63
C VAL A 321 17.23 49.54 31.57
N VAL A 322 18.11 49.47 30.58
CA VAL A 322 18.00 48.49 29.49
C VAL A 322 18.22 47.07 30.03
N CYS A 323 19.24 46.91 30.87
CA CYS A 323 19.54 45.63 31.50
C CYS A 323 18.41 45.14 32.41
N ARG A 324 17.74 46.02 33.16
CA ARG A 324 16.61 45.65 34.02
C ARG A 324 15.43 45.11 33.22
N VAL A 325 15.28 45.53 31.96
CA VAL A 325 14.19 45.11 31.09
C VAL A 325 14.53 43.84 30.34
N LEU A 326 15.79 43.63 29.93
CA LEU A 326 16.20 42.55 29.05
C LEU A 326 16.94 41.43 29.76
N GLN A 327 17.71 41.70 30.80
CA GLN A 327 18.53 40.71 31.47
C GLN A 327 17.67 39.61 32.08
N ASP A 328 18.03 38.35 31.77
CA ASP A 328 17.33 37.14 32.22
C ASP A 328 15.85 37.06 31.81
N GLN A 329 15.49 37.80 30.75
CA GLN A 329 14.14 37.76 30.16
C GLN A 329 14.13 37.00 28.83
N ILE A 330 13.06 36.26 28.62
CA ILE A 330 12.70 35.71 27.32
C ILE A 330 11.42 36.44 26.85
N ILE A 331 11.50 37.09 25.72
CA ILE A 331 10.36 37.83 25.12
C ILE A 331 9.74 36.90 24.06
N ASP A 332 8.49 36.50 24.26
CA ASP A 332 7.72 35.69 23.33
C ASP A 332 6.87 36.60 22.43
N LEU A 333 7.13 36.55 21.15
CA LEU A 333 6.43 37.34 20.11
C LEU A 333 5.69 36.39 19.15
N PRO A 334 4.37 36.26 19.23
CA PRO A 334 3.61 35.55 18.23
C PRO A 334 3.63 36.33 16.92
N ILE A 335 4.04 35.67 15.86
CA ILE A 335 4.11 36.22 14.49
C ILE A 335 3.31 35.30 13.58
N GLU A 336 2.58 35.92 12.67
CA GLU A 336 1.89 35.23 11.56
C GLU A 336 2.34 35.88 10.26
N SER A 337 2.86 35.06 9.33
CA SER A 337 3.39 35.54 8.06
C SER A 337 2.67 34.86 6.92
N GLY A 338 1.89 35.60 6.17
CA GLY A 338 1.26 35.11 4.94
C GLY A 338 2.27 34.98 3.79
N PHE A 339 2.09 33.99 2.95
CA PHE A 339 2.87 33.80 1.73
C PHE A 339 1.98 33.33 0.57
N SER A 340 2.40 33.68 -0.64
CA SER A 340 1.77 33.25 -1.89
C SER A 340 2.82 33.01 -2.95
N GLY A 341 2.45 32.24 -3.98
CA GLY A 341 3.34 31.97 -5.09
C GLY A 341 2.84 30.85 -6.00
N MET A 342 3.73 30.33 -6.79
CA MET A 342 3.45 29.19 -7.68
C MET A 342 4.35 28.02 -7.37
N ASN A 343 3.78 26.81 -7.44
CA ASN A 343 4.55 25.57 -7.42
C ASN A 343 4.46 24.84 -8.76
N TYR A 344 5.49 24.09 -9.09
CA TYR A 344 5.54 23.24 -10.27
C TYR A 344 6.42 22.03 -9.99
N GLY A 345 6.16 20.95 -10.70
CA GLY A 345 6.93 19.74 -10.47
C GLY A 345 6.71 18.67 -11.53
N VAL A 346 7.52 17.65 -11.40
CA VAL A 346 7.48 16.45 -12.24
C VAL A 346 7.56 15.22 -11.36
N GLY A 347 7.05 14.11 -11.87
CA GLY A 347 7.13 12.86 -11.12
C GLY A 347 6.76 11.66 -11.96
N PHE A 348 6.74 10.53 -11.26
CA PHE A 348 6.27 9.28 -11.82
C PHE A 348 5.45 8.53 -10.78
N ASN A 349 4.59 7.64 -11.26
CA ASN A 349 3.83 6.73 -10.42
C ASN A 349 4.06 5.30 -10.89
N LEU A 350 4.55 4.45 -10.00
CA LEU A 350 4.59 3.01 -10.20
C LEU A 350 3.27 2.43 -9.69
N ALA A 351 2.60 1.65 -10.53
CA ALA A 351 1.34 1.05 -10.17
C ALA A 351 1.27 -0.41 -10.58
N GLY A 352 0.60 -1.20 -9.78
CA GLY A 352 0.37 -2.59 -10.05
C GLY A 352 -0.80 -3.13 -9.23
N GLY A 353 -1.34 -4.28 -9.65
CA GLY A 353 -2.45 -4.90 -8.95
C GLY A 353 -2.41 -6.41 -9.02
N TRP A 354 -3.05 -7.06 -8.04
CA TRP A 354 -3.12 -8.49 -7.96
C TRP A 354 -4.35 -8.93 -7.14
N LYS A 355 -5.20 -9.75 -7.73
CA LYS A 355 -6.41 -10.31 -7.09
C LYS A 355 -7.31 -9.28 -6.39
N GLY A 356 -7.53 -8.13 -7.05
CA GLY A 356 -8.35 -7.06 -6.50
C GLY A 356 -7.64 -6.17 -5.48
N PHE A 357 -6.40 -6.46 -5.12
CA PHE A 357 -5.51 -5.55 -4.43
C PHE A 357 -4.73 -4.72 -5.43
N PHE A 358 -4.33 -3.54 -5.02
CA PHE A 358 -3.48 -2.67 -5.81
C PHE A 358 -2.40 -2.01 -4.96
N PHE A 359 -1.33 -1.67 -5.62
CA PHE A 359 -0.23 -0.89 -5.08
C PHE A 359 0.04 0.30 -5.99
N THR A 360 0.28 1.47 -5.41
CA THR A 360 0.78 2.64 -6.13
C THR A 360 1.89 3.30 -5.35
N LEU A 361 2.86 3.85 -6.07
CA LEU A 361 3.97 4.62 -5.52
C LEU A 361 4.19 5.86 -6.39
N PRO A 362 3.45 6.94 -6.19
CA PRO A 362 3.81 8.23 -6.75
C PRO A 362 5.04 8.79 -6.06
N VAL A 363 5.95 9.31 -6.87
CA VAL A 363 7.14 10.04 -6.45
C VAL A 363 7.18 11.35 -7.23
N SER A 364 7.36 12.47 -6.55
CA SER A 364 7.44 13.78 -7.19
C SER A 364 8.59 14.62 -6.67
N PHE A 365 9.05 15.50 -7.54
CA PHE A 365 10.02 16.54 -7.28
C PHE A 365 9.36 17.87 -7.65
N SER A 366 9.28 18.78 -6.69
CA SER A 366 8.63 20.08 -6.88
C SER A 366 9.50 21.25 -6.43
N TRP A 367 9.23 22.38 -7.02
CA TRP A 367 9.86 23.67 -6.71
C TRP A 367 8.77 24.70 -6.51
N ALA A 368 9.02 25.65 -5.63
CA ALA A 368 8.14 26.80 -5.40
C ALA A 368 8.84 28.09 -5.77
N ASN A 369 8.08 29.03 -6.34
CA ASN A 369 8.50 30.40 -6.56
C ASN A 369 7.53 31.31 -5.80
N MET A 370 8.00 31.88 -4.69
CA MET A 370 7.18 32.72 -3.81
C MET A 370 7.25 34.19 -4.23
N ASP A 371 6.15 34.93 -4.08
CA ASP A 371 6.03 36.32 -4.51
C ASP A 371 6.81 37.30 -3.63
N THR A 372 6.90 36.99 -2.30
CA THR A 372 7.47 37.91 -1.29
C THR A 372 8.79 37.46 -0.72
N THR A 373 9.15 36.21 -0.88
CA THR A 373 10.34 35.59 -0.29
C THR A 373 11.10 34.81 -1.34
N ASN A 374 12.38 35.07 -1.50
CA ASN A 374 13.23 34.26 -2.36
C ASN A 374 13.54 32.93 -1.65
N VAL A 375 12.85 31.89 -2.04
CA VAL A 375 13.13 30.55 -1.56
C VAL A 375 14.27 29.96 -2.39
N LYS A 376 15.39 29.66 -1.73
CA LYS A 376 16.51 28.93 -2.33
C LYS A 376 16.58 27.56 -1.63
N GLY A 377 16.50 26.52 -2.42
CA GLY A 377 16.58 25.16 -1.89
C GLY A 377 16.59 24.14 -3.00
N GLY A 378 16.76 22.89 -2.64
CA GLY A 378 16.60 21.75 -3.53
C GLY A 378 15.13 21.57 -3.94
N ALA A 379 14.88 20.53 -4.71
CA ALA A 379 13.51 20.09 -4.95
C ALA A 379 12.90 19.56 -3.65
N VAL A 380 11.65 19.92 -3.38
CA VAL A 380 10.84 19.22 -2.38
C VAL A 380 10.54 17.82 -2.92
N VAL A 381 10.91 16.79 -2.17
CA VAL A 381 10.74 15.39 -2.56
C VAL A 381 9.53 14.80 -1.84
N SER A 382 8.62 14.21 -2.59
CA SER A 382 7.48 13.48 -2.05
C SER A 382 7.42 12.06 -2.58
N ALA A 383 7.12 11.10 -1.70
CA ALA A 383 6.89 9.71 -2.07
C ALA A 383 5.77 9.12 -1.21
N SER A 384 4.77 8.49 -1.84
CA SER A 384 3.56 8.06 -1.12
C SER A 384 3.16 6.64 -1.50
N PRO A 385 3.83 5.60 -0.94
CA PRO A 385 3.41 4.22 -1.14
C PRO A 385 2.00 3.97 -0.60
N ARG A 386 1.13 3.40 -1.43
CA ARG A 386 -0.27 3.08 -1.11
C ARG A 386 -0.56 1.63 -1.45
N LEU A 387 -1.30 0.97 -0.57
CA LEU A 387 -1.83 -0.37 -0.78
C LEU A 387 -3.33 -0.34 -0.57
N GLY A 388 -4.09 -0.87 -1.50
CA GLY A 388 -5.54 -0.80 -1.45
C GLY A 388 -6.24 -2.00 -2.04
N ARG A 389 -7.57 -1.93 -1.98
CA ARG A 389 -8.46 -2.95 -2.53
C ARG A 389 -9.54 -2.29 -3.39
N LEU A 390 -9.82 -2.90 -4.55
CA LEU A 390 -10.91 -2.49 -5.42
C LEU A 390 -12.22 -3.16 -5.01
N VAL A 391 -13.27 -2.35 -4.97
CA VAL A 391 -14.66 -2.75 -4.76
C VAL A 391 -15.45 -2.36 -6.00
N LYS A 392 -16.05 -3.34 -6.67
CA LYS A 392 -16.89 -3.10 -7.85
C LYS A 392 -18.27 -2.60 -7.41
N LEU A 393 -18.70 -1.47 -7.93
CA LEU A 393 -20.03 -0.87 -7.66
C LEU A 393 -21.01 -1.11 -8.83
N GLY A 394 -20.79 -2.14 -9.64
CA GLY A 394 -21.60 -2.42 -10.83
C GLY A 394 -21.58 -1.26 -11.83
N ASN A 395 -22.75 -0.75 -12.20
CA ASN A 395 -22.86 0.36 -13.16
C ASN A 395 -22.34 1.70 -12.63
N ALA A 396 -22.04 1.82 -11.32
CA ALA A 396 -21.47 3.03 -10.73
C ALA A 396 -19.92 3.03 -10.76
N GLY A 397 -19.29 2.07 -11.45
CA GLY A 397 -17.84 2.00 -11.59
C GLY A 397 -17.13 1.25 -10.47
N ASN A 398 -15.88 1.62 -10.17
CA ASN A 398 -15.03 0.93 -9.21
C ASN A 398 -14.54 1.89 -8.13
N LEU A 399 -14.63 1.45 -6.87
CA LEU A 399 -14.12 2.16 -5.71
C LEU A 399 -12.85 1.48 -5.19
N GLY A 400 -11.73 2.19 -5.17
CA GLY A 400 -10.49 1.76 -4.53
C GLY A 400 -10.39 2.36 -3.14
N LEU A 401 -10.30 1.53 -2.10
CA LEU A 401 -10.00 1.97 -0.74
C LEU A 401 -8.55 1.61 -0.44
N TYR A 402 -7.78 2.55 0.13
CA TYR A 402 -6.37 2.32 0.37
C TYR A 402 -5.86 2.97 1.66
N VAL A 403 -4.77 2.41 2.14
CA VAL A 403 -3.94 2.95 3.21
C VAL A 403 -2.51 3.06 2.73
N GLY A 404 -1.71 3.89 3.38
CA GLY A 404 -0.32 4.08 3.00
C GLY A 404 0.47 4.92 3.96
N ALA A 405 1.62 5.39 3.49
CA ALA A 405 2.45 6.36 4.17
C ALA A 405 2.88 7.45 3.18
N SER A 406 2.99 8.67 3.64
CA SER A 406 3.42 9.82 2.85
C SER A 406 4.75 10.32 3.40
N TYR A 407 5.77 10.29 2.58
CA TYR A 407 7.07 10.92 2.82
C TYR A 407 7.08 12.28 2.14
N LEU A 408 7.50 13.31 2.87
CA LEU A 408 7.70 14.66 2.36
C LEU A 408 8.99 15.22 2.96
N ASP A 409 9.92 15.59 2.11
CA ASP A 409 11.20 16.19 2.50
C ASP A 409 11.32 17.57 1.85
N SER A 410 11.33 18.59 2.67
CA SER A 410 11.47 19.99 2.26
C SER A 410 12.54 20.66 3.10
N GLU A 411 13.74 20.77 2.55
CA GLU A 411 14.80 21.58 3.10
C GLU A 411 14.93 22.85 2.26
N LEU A 412 14.54 23.99 2.84
CA LEU A 412 14.46 25.26 2.15
C LEU A 412 15.25 26.33 2.92
N THR A 413 15.87 27.23 2.20
CA THR A 413 16.44 28.46 2.78
C THR A 413 15.60 29.63 2.30
N ALA A 414 14.89 30.26 3.23
CA ALA A 414 14.09 31.44 2.94
C ALA A 414 14.94 32.70 3.13
N THR A 415 14.91 33.59 2.15
CA THR A 415 15.55 34.91 2.21
C THR A 415 14.54 35.99 1.90
N GLY A 416 14.49 37.02 2.73
CA GLY A 416 13.55 38.12 2.53
C GLY A 416 14.13 39.45 3.02
N SER A 417 13.39 40.51 2.72
CA SER A 417 13.66 41.88 3.19
C SER A 417 12.38 42.50 3.73
N LEU A 418 12.44 43.00 4.94
CA LEU A 418 11.35 43.71 5.60
C LEU A 418 11.72 45.19 5.72
N ALA A 419 10.91 46.10 5.15
CA ALA A 419 11.10 47.53 5.33
C ALA A 419 10.60 47.94 6.73
N ILE A 420 11.40 48.71 7.46
CA ILE A 420 10.96 49.33 8.71
C ILE A 420 10.11 50.53 8.39
N PRO A 421 8.81 50.57 8.78
CA PRO A 421 7.94 51.72 8.50
C PRO A 421 8.55 53.04 8.95
N GLU A 422 8.34 54.07 8.13
CA GLU A 422 8.83 55.44 8.41
C GLU A 422 10.37 55.62 8.43
N THR A 423 11.14 54.62 7.94
CA THR A 423 12.60 54.71 7.80
C THR A 423 13.06 54.18 6.44
N ASP A 424 14.28 54.54 6.03
CA ASP A 424 14.93 54.00 4.81
C ASP A 424 15.69 52.69 5.12
N VAL A 425 15.46 52.06 6.26
CA VAL A 425 16.17 50.86 6.69
C VAL A 425 15.35 49.62 6.32
N THR A 426 16.02 48.65 5.69
CA THR A 426 15.48 47.30 5.47
C THR A 426 16.18 46.29 6.36
N ILE A 427 15.43 45.32 6.84
CA ILE A 427 15.96 44.13 7.54
C ILE A 427 16.01 42.98 6.55
N ASP A 428 17.21 42.58 6.17
CA ASP A 428 17.44 41.46 5.27
C ASP A 428 17.69 40.21 6.10
N TYR A 429 16.89 39.18 5.93
CA TYR A 429 17.02 37.93 6.71
C TYR A 429 17.28 36.70 5.83
N THR A 430 17.85 35.67 6.45
CA THR A 430 17.97 34.32 5.92
C THR A 430 17.68 33.35 7.04
N VAL A 431 16.82 32.38 6.78
CA VAL A 431 16.45 31.34 7.74
C VAL A 431 16.35 29.98 7.04
N ASN A 432 16.84 28.94 7.66
CA ASN A 432 16.64 27.57 7.16
C ASN A 432 15.32 27.02 7.70
N GLN A 433 14.62 26.29 6.86
CA GLN A 433 13.34 25.69 7.16
C GLN A 433 13.36 24.21 6.78
N SER A 434 12.92 23.34 7.68
CA SER A 434 12.77 21.90 7.43
C SER A 434 11.53 21.34 8.12
N ASN A 435 11.03 20.20 7.63
CA ASN A 435 9.91 19.52 8.28
C ASN A 435 10.34 18.89 9.62
N VAL A 436 9.51 18.99 10.66
CA VAL A 436 9.73 18.30 11.93
C VAL A 436 9.69 16.78 11.72
N ASP A 437 8.67 16.29 11.01
CA ASP A 437 8.53 14.89 10.64
C ASP A 437 8.34 14.77 9.12
N GLN A 438 9.05 13.83 8.52
CA GLN A 438 8.96 13.58 7.09
C GLN A 438 7.82 12.63 6.74
N TRP A 439 7.39 11.78 7.67
CA TRP A 439 6.40 10.73 7.43
C TRP A 439 5.04 11.05 8.06
N ALA A 440 3.97 10.71 7.34
CA ALA A 440 2.59 10.72 7.82
C ALA A 440 1.84 9.48 7.31
N GLY A 441 0.78 9.06 8.01
CA GLY A 441 -0.07 7.96 7.57
C GLY A 441 -1.08 8.41 6.52
N ILE A 442 -1.49 7.52 5.62
CA ILE A 442 -2.47 7.77 4.57
C ILE A 442 -3.71 6.89 4.75
N LEU A 443 -4.88 7.50 4.59
CA LEU A 443 -6.15 6.82 4.35
C LEU A 443 -6.85 7.50 3.18
N GLY A 444 -7.27 6.74 2.18
CA GLY A 444 -7.89 7.34 1.02
C GLY A 444 -8.86 6.44 0.26
N ALA A 445 -9.61 7.08 -0.63
CA ALA A 445 -10.52 6.46 -1.55
C ALA A 445 -10.36 7.07 -2.95
N SER A 446 -10.44 6.21 -3.97
CA SER A 446 -10.44 6.61 -5.38
C SER A 446 -11.63 5.97 -6.06
N TRP A 447 -12.48 6.76 -6.69
CA TRP A 447 -13.67 6.29 -7.37
C TRP A 447 -13.56 6.51 -8.87
N ALA A 448 -13.35 5.43 -9.61
CA ALA A 448 -13.41 5.40 -11.05
C ALA A 448 -14.88 5.26 -11.48
N ILE A 449 -15.51 6.37 -11.86
CA ILE A 449 -16.91 6.43 -12.28
C ILE A 449 -17.10 5.69 -13.60
N ASN A 450 -16.14 5.85 -14.51
CA ASN A 450 -16.08 5.18 -15.81
C ASN A 450 -14.63 5.17 -16.32
N GLY A 451 -14.39 4.70 -17.54
CA GLY A 451 -13.05 4.65 -18.17
C GLY A 451 -12.39 6.02 -18.40
N ARG A 452 -13.08 7.13 -18.16
CA ARG A 452 -12.56 8.49 -18.38
C ARG A 452 -12.52 9.36 -17.14
N TRP A 453 -13.50 9.25 -16.24
CA TRP A 453 -13.63 10.13 -15.08
C TRP A 453 -13.35 9.40 -13.78
N SER A 454 -12.55 10.03 -12.93
CA SER A 454 -12.35 9.57 -11.55
C SER A 454 -12.26 10.71 -10.55
N LEU A 455 -12.59 10.38 -9.31
CA LEU A 455 -12.48 11.24 -8.14
C LEU A 455 -11.56 10.56 -7.13
N GLN A 456 -10.81 11.36 -6.38
CA GLN A 456 -10.00 10.88 -5.27
C GLN A 456 -10.17 11.81 -4.08
N ALA A 457 -10.21 11.21 -2.89
CA ALA A 457 -10.12 11.89 -1.61
C ALA A 457 -9.14 11.14 -0.71
N GLU A 458 -8.23 11.87 -0.08
CA GLU A 458 -7.17 11.31 0.75
C GLU A 458 -6.93 12.19 1.96
N TYR A 459 -6.76 11.57 3.12
CA TYR A 459 -6.29 12.19 4.35
C TYR A 459 -4.91 11.67 4.68
N ASN A 460 -3.97 12.56 4.98
CA ASN A 460 -2.67 12.25 5.55
C ASN A 460 -2.61 12.77 6.98
N GLY A 461 -2.16 11.92 7.91
CA GLY A 461 -2.11 12.23 9.33
C GLY A 461 -1.86 10.95 10.13
N PHE A 462 -2.51 10.79 11.27
CA PHE A 462 -2.45 9.67 12.21
C PHE A 462 -1.14 9.57 13.00
N PHE A 463 -0.03 9.98 12.45
CA PHE A 463 1.27 10.07 13.12
C PHE A 463 2.13 11.12 12.41
N GLY A 464 3.18 11.58 13.11
CA GLY A 464 3.97 12.72 12.64
C GLY A 464 3.28 14.05 12.95
N SER A 465 3.85 15.11 12.44
CA SER A 465 3.46 16.51 12.69
C SER A 465 2.75 17.16 11.48
N ARG A 466 2.34 16.36 10.50
CA ARG A 466 1.63 16.80 9.30
C ARG A 466 0.20 16.26 9.28
N GLU A 467 -0.73 17.15 8.98
CA GLU A 467 -2.10 16.82 8.61
C GLU A 467 -2.40 17.41 7.24
N SER A 468 -3.03 16.65 6.35
CA SER A 468 -3.43 17.18 5.05
C SER A 468 -4.64 16.47 4.46
N TRP A 469 -5.42 17.22 3.69
CA TRP A 469 -6.49 16.73 2.86
C TRP A 469 -6.16 16.92 1.38
N ILE A 470 -6.36 15.89 0.57
CA ILE A 470 -6.13 15.94 -0.86
C ILE A 470 -7.41 15.51 -1.57
N GLY A 471 -7.90 16.36 -2.45
CA GLY A 471 -9.02 16.07 -3.35
C GLY A 471 -8.58 16.18 -4.81
N SER A 472 -9.04 15.27 -5.68
CA SER A 472 -8.78 15.41 -7.11
C SER A 472 -9.91 14.92 -8.00
N VAL A 473 -10.00 15.54 -9.17
CA VAL A 473 -10.84 15.12 -10.28
C VAL A 473 -9.95 14.92 -11.49
N ALA A 474 -10.05 13.74 -12.11
CA ALA A 474 -9.25 13.41 -13.27
C ALA A 474 -10.11 13.02 -14.49
N PHE A 475 -9.62 13.38 -15.67
CA PHE A 475 -10.18 13.00 -16.97
C PHE A 475 -9.09 12.36 -17.83
N ARG A 476 -9.43 11.24 -18.50
CA ARG A 476 -8.50 10.48 -19.36
C ARG A 476 -9.01 10.38 -20.80
N PHE A 477 -8.07 10.36 -21.75
CA PHE A 477 -8.35 10.30 -23.19
C PHE A 477 -7.23 9.58 -23.96
#